data_c5acf08e6a030e0a482ef19240f45da2
#
_entry.id   c5acf08e6a030e0a482ef19240f45da2
#
_cell.length_a   1.000
_cell.length_b   1.000
_cell.length_c   1.000
_cell.angle_alpha   90.00
_cell.angle_beta   90.00
_cell.angle_gamma   90.00
#
_symmetry.space_group_name_H-M   'P 1'
#
loop_
_entity.id
_entity.type
_entity.pdbx_description
1 polymer ?
#
loop_
_entity_poly.entity_id
_entity_poly.type
_entity_poly.pdbx_seq_one_letter_code
_entity_poly.pdbx_strand_id
1 'polypeptide(L)'
;MLMDIKVTFYKCQMSKIQIEVINQFIKFLQKKFPLEENIQIVFTGERYGKMTTGSRTDSDVLKILVNKRLLIDILRTLAHEWVHEYQHQILNWEKGPDIGGKNENHANIEAGIIMKEFQKQFNTFEDVLYGKD
;
A
#
# COMPACT_ATOMS: atom_id res chain seq x y z
N MET A 1 -23.26 2.74 -0.53
CA MET A 1 -22.73 1.51 -1.11
C MET A 1 -21.30 1.27 -0.64
N LEU A 2 -21.01 0.05 -0.21
CA LEU A 2 -19.67 -0.27 0.26
C LEU A 2 -18.72 -0.46 -0.92
N MET A 3 -17.53 0.13 -0.83
CA MET A 3 -16.51 -0.08 -1.84
C MET A 3 -15.87 -1.46 -1.65
N ASP A 4 -15.42 -2.04 -2.76
CA ASP A 4 -14.75 -3.33 -2.78
C ASP A 4 -13.25 -3.15 -2.93
N ILE A 5 -12.50 -3.93 -2.16
CA ILE A 5 -11.05 -4.01 -2.29
C ILE A 5 -10.74 -5.44 -2.72
N LYS A 6 -10.25 -5.60 -3.95
CA LYS A 6 -9.84 -6.90 -4.46
C LYS A 6 -8.32 -7.04 -4.28
N VAL A 7 -7.89 -8.08 -3.58
CA VAL A 7 -6.46 -8.34 -3.34
C VAL A 7 -6.04 -9.57 -4.13
N THR A 8 -4.97 -9.44 -4.90
CA THR A 8 -4.44 -10.51 -5.75
C THR A 8 -2.95 -10.67 -5.47
N PHE A 9 -2.49 -11.92 -5.46
CA PHE A 9 -1.07 -12.25 -5.32
C PHE A 9 -0.61 -12.90 -6.63
N TYR A 10 0.32 -12.25 -7.32
CA TYR A 10 0.76 -12.68 -8.64
C TYR A 10 2.25 -13.03 -8.62
N LYS A 11 2.57 -14.29 -8.97
CA LYS A 11 3.95 -14.79 -9.02
C LYS A 11 4.73 -14.50 -7.74
N CYS A 12 4.08 -14.66 -6.61
CA CYS A 12 4.69 -14.53 -5.29
C CYS A 12 3.94 -15.40 -4.30
N GLN A 13 4.62 -15.79 -3.24
CA GLN A 13 4.01 -16.55 -2.15
C GLN A 13 4.18 -15.77 -0.86
N MET A 14 3.08 -15.65 -0.13
CA MET A 14 3.05 -14.99 1.16
C MET A 14 2.56 -16.00 2.19
N SER A 15 3.15 -15.99 3.38
CA SER A 15 2.70 -16.88 4.45
C SER A 15 1.33 -16.43 4.98
N LYS A 16 0.66 -17.32 5.70
CA LYS A 16 -0.63 -17.00 6.31
C LYS A 16 -0.54 -15.79 7.21
N ILE A 17 0.53 -15.69 8.03
CA ILE A 17 0.68 -14.57 8.94
C ILE A 17 0.96 -13.27 8.18
N GLN A 18 1.72 -13.32 7.10
CA GLN A 18 1.95 -12.13 6.26
C GLN A 18 0.65 -11.65 5.65
N ILE A 19 -0.17 -12.56 5.14
CA ILE A 19 -1.49 -12.21 4.57
C ILE A 19 -2.39 -11.62 5.65
N GLU A 20 -2.37 -12.16 6.86
CA GLU A 20 -3.14 -11.61 7.97
C GLU A 20 -2.71 -10.18 8.30
N VAL A 21 -1.41 -9.93 8.36
CA VAL A 21 -0.88 -8.60 8.61
C VAL A 21 -1.30 -7.63 7.51
N ILE A 22 -1.21 -8.06 6.25
CA ILE A 22 -1.64 -7.26 5.10
C ILE A 22 -3.13 -6.91 5.23
N ASN A 23 -3.97 -7.87 5.59
CA ASN A 23 -5.40 -7.63 5.74
C ASN A 23 -5.69 -6.64 6.86
N GLN A 24 -5.00 -6.75 7.98
CA GLN A 24 -5.14 -5.79 9.08
C GLN A 24 -4.67 -4.40 8.66
N PHE A 25 -3.59 -4.34 7.89
CA PHE A 25 -3.07 -3.08 7.38
C PHE A 25 -4.05 -2.39 6.43
N ILE A 26 -4.68 -3.16 5.54
CA ILE A 26 -5.68 -2.62 4.62
C ILE A 26 -6.86 -2.04 5.39
N LYS A 27 -7.32 -2.72 6.44
CA LYS A 27 -8.38 -2.20 7.31
C LYS A 27 -7.96 -0.90 7.99
N PHE A 28 -6.70 -0.84 8.43
CA PHE A 28 -6.14 0.35 9.06
C PHE A 28 -6.11 1.52 8.08
N LEU A 29 -5.67 1.27 6.84
CA LEU A 29 -5.66 2.29 5.79
C LEU A 29 -7.06 2.79 5.48
N GLN A 30 -8.02 1.89 5.32
CA GLN A 30 -9.40 2.27 4.99
C GLN A 30 -10.03 3.09 6.11
N LYS A 31 -9.67 2.82 7.34
CA LYS A 31 -10.16 3.60 8.48
C LYS A 31 -9.54 5.00 8.51
N LYS A 32 -8.26 5.10 8.20
CA LYS A 32 -7.52 6.37 8.26
C LYS A 32 -7.71 7.23 7.02
N PHE A 33 -7.69 6.61 5.85
CA PHE A 33 -7.87 7.27 4.54
C PHE A 33 -8.95 6.54 3.75
N PRO A 34 -10.23 6.73 4.13
CA PRO A 34 -11.31 5.96 3.50
C PRO A 34 -11.46 6.29 2.02
N LEU A 35 -11.47 5.24 1.20
CA LEU A 35 -11.72 5.34 -0.22
C LEU A 35 -13.19 5.05 -0.50
N GLU A 36 -13.73 5.62 -1.57
CA GLU A 36 -15.14 5.46 -1.93
C GLU A 36 -15.34 4.57 -3.15
N GLU A 37 -14.37 4.55 -4.06
CA GLU A 37 -14.44 3.77 -5.29
C GLU A 37 -13.66 2.46 -5.14
N ASN A 38 -14.11 1.43 -5.84
CA ASN A 38 -13.48 0.12 -5.81
C ASN A 38 -12.04 0.20 -6.28
N ILE A 39 -11.15 -0.56 -5.63
CA ILE A 39 -9.75 -0.66 -6.02
C ILE A 39 -9.32 -2.12 -6.09
N GLN A 40 -8.25 -2.36 -6.83
CA GLN A 40 -7.58 -3.66 -6.85
C GLN A 40 -6.14 -3.46 -6.38
N ILE A 41 -5.70 -4.33 -5.47
CA ILE A 41 -4.31 -4.32 -5.00
C ILE A 41 -3.67 -5.61 -5.49
N VAL A 42 -2.57 -5.48 -6.24
CA VAL A 42 -1.83 -6.63 -6.76
C VAL A 42 -0.45 -6.66 -6.13
N PHE A 43 -0.21 -7.68 -5.31
CA PHE A 43 1.12 -7.97 -4.78
C PHE A 43 1.82 -8.88 -5.79
N THR A 44 2.96 -8.46 -6.30
CA THR A 44 3.60 -9.16 -7.41
C THR A 44 5.08 -9.43 -7.15
N GLY A 45 5.53 -10.60 -7.61
CA GLY A 45 6.96 -10.93 -7.62
C GLY A 45 7.68 -10.39 -8.85
N GLU A 46 6.96 -9.82 -9.80
CA GLU A 46 7.53 -9.27 -11.03
C GLU A 46 7.39 -7.77 -11.09
N ARG A 47 8.44 -7.11 -11.58
CA ARG A 47 8.43 -5.66 -11.83
C ARG A 47 7.73 -5.37 -13.16
N TYR A 48 6.84 -4.40 -13.18
CA TYR A 48 6.12 -4.00 -14.39
C TYR A 48 6.67 -2.66 -14.90
N GLY A 49 7.11 -2.66 -16.16
CA GLY A 49 7.52 -1.44 -16.84
C GLY A 49 8.54 -0.63 -16.05
N LYS A 50 8.24 0.62 -15.82
CA LYS A 50 9.12 1.55 -15.12
C LYS A 50 8.85 1.63 -13.61
N MET A 51 7.99 0.76 -13.07
CA MET A 51 7.72 0.80 -11.66
C MET A 51 8.97 0.46 -10.85
N THR A 52 9.19 1.15 -9.74
CA THR A 52 10.29 0.86 -8.82
C THR A 52 9.86 -0.17 -7.77
N THR A 53 9.05 0.23 -6.80
CA THR A 53 8.53 -0.67 -5.77
C THR A 53 7.01 -0.73 -5.78
N GLY A 54 6.36 0.27 -6.39
CA GLY A 54 4.92 0.30 -6.52
C GLY A 54 4.51 1.18 -7.68
N SER A 55 3.28 1.02 -8.11
CA SER A 55 2.69 1.86 -9.13
C SER A 55 1.17 1.89 -8.95
N ARG A 56 0.55 2.91 -9.52
CA ARG A 56 -0.88 3.07 -9.53
C ARG A 56 -1.32 3.37 -10.96
N THR A 57 -2.31 2.64 -11.45
CA THR A 57 -2.81 2.85 -12.81
C THR A 57 -4.10 3.65 -12.80
N ASP A 58 -4.49 4.15 -13.97
CA ASP A 58 -5.73 4.93 -14.12
C ASP A 58 -6.99 4.10 -13.88
N SER A 59 -6.87 2.78 -13.86
CA SER A 59 -7.99 1.87 -13.58
C SER A 59 -8.07 1.48 -12.11
N ASP A 60 -7.49 2.28 -11.23
CA ASP A 60 -7.52 2.09 -9.77
C ASP A 60 -6.89 0.76 -9.33
N VAL A 61 -5.80 0.39 -9.96
CA VAL A 61 -5.02 -0.79 -9.62
C VAL A 61 -3.70 -0.35 -8.98
N LEU A 62 -3.47 -0.82 -7.76
CA LEU A 62 -2.23 -0.59 -7.03
C LEU A 62 -1.37 -1.84 -7.16
N LYS A 63 -0.18 -1.71 -7.75
CA LYS A 63 0.74 -2.83 -7.92
C LYS A 63 1.93 -2.64 -6.98
N ILE A 64 2.18 -3.65 -6.17
CA ILE A 64 3.20 -3.59 -5.11
C ILE A 64 4.18 -4.73 -5.30
N LEU A 65 5.45 -4.39 -5.50
CA LEU A 65 6.51 -5.38 -5.65
C LEU A 65 6.83 -5.99 -4.28
N VAL A 66 6.89 -7.32 -4.21
CA VAL A 66 7.18 -8.01 -2.94
C VAL A 66 8.49 -8.78 -2.95
N ASN A 67 9.05 -9.05 -4.14
CA ASN A 67 10.23 -9.90 -4.27
C ASN A 67 11.45 -9.31 -3.55
N LYS A 68 12.07 -10.10 -2.68
CA LYS A 68 13.29 -9.73 -1.93
C LYS A 68 13.09 -8.48 -1.06
N ARG A 69 11.90 -8.31 -0.50
CA ARG A 69 11.59 -7.17 0.34
C ARG A 69 11.01 -7.60 1.69
N LEU A 70 11.31 -6.83 2.72
CA LEU A 70 10.70 -7.02 4.03
C LEU A 70 9.23 -6.60 3.99
N LEU A 71 8.41 -7.25 4.79
CA LEU A 71 6.99 -6.92 4.85
C LEU A 71 6.76 -5.45 5.20
N ILE A 72 7.58 -4.89 6.11
CA ILE A 72 7.43 -3.48 6.48
C ILE A 72 7.61 -2.56 5.27
N ASP A 73 8.53 -2.88 4.37
CA ASP A 73 8.76 -2.08 3.18
C ASP A 73 7.64 -2.24 2.17
N ILE A 74 7.10 -3.47 2.06
CA ILE A 74 5.94 -3.75 1.22
C ILE A 74 4.74 -2.93 1.69
N LEU A 75 4.48 -2.90 3.01
CA LEU A 75 3.36 -2.13 3.55
C LEU A 75 3.54 -0.63 3.37
N ARG A 76 4.77 -0.14 3.51
CA ARG A 76 5.05 1.29 3.27
C ARG A 76 4.74 1.66 1.83
N THR A 77 5.12 0.81 0.88
CA THR A 77 4.80 1.02 -0.53
C THR A 77 3.28 1.03 -0.75
N LEU A 78 2.57 0.09 -0.14
CA LEU A 78 1.12 0.06 -0.22
C LEU A 78 0.51 1.34 0.33
N ALA A 79 0.98 1.81 1.50
CA ALA A 79 0.49 3.05 2.10
C ALA A 79 0.71 4.24 1.18
N HIS A 80 1.89 4.32 0.55
CA HIS A 80 2.22 5.39 -0.39
C HIS A 80 1.25 5.41 -1.57
N GLU A 81 1.01 4.26 -2.21
CA GLU A 81 0.10 4.18 -3.34
C GLU A 81 -1.36 4.40 -2.91
N TRP A 82 -1.72 3.96 -1.71
CA TRP A 82 -3.06 4.20 -1.16
C TRP A 82 -3.32 5.69 -0.99
N VAL A 83 -2.33 6.44 -0.47
CA VAL A 83 -2.49 7.89 -0.30
C VAL A 83 -2.65 8.58 -1.67
N HIS A 84 -1.92 8.12 -2.70
CA HIS A 84 -2.13 8.64 -4.06
C HIS A 84 -3.55 8.38 -4.55
N GLU A 85 -4.08 7.20 -4.26
CA GLU A 85 -5.47 6.89 -4.61
C GLU A 85 -6.45 7.82 -3.87
N TYR A 86 -6.19 8.08 -2.59
CA TYR A 86 -6.98 9.00 -1.79
C TYR A 86 -6.92 10.43 -2.36
N GLN A 87 -5.74 10.86 -2.80
CA GLN A 87 -5.59 12.16 -3.45
C GLN A 87 -6.47 12.25 -4.69
N HIS A 88 -6.54 11.17 -5.45
CA HIS A 88 -7.35 11.12 -6.67
C HIS A 88 -8.85 11.06 -6.35
N GLN A 89 -9.28 10.09 -5.53
CA GLN A 89 -10.70 9.85 -5.29
C GLN A 89 -11.38 10.90 -4.42
N ILE A 90 -10.70 11.32 -3.37
CA ILE A 90 -11.32 12.13 -2.31
C ILE A 90 -10.92 13.58 -2.42
N LEU A 91 -9.63 13.85 -2.58
CA LEU A 91 -9.13 15.22 -2.63
C LEU A 91 -9.24 15.84 -4.02
N ASN A 92 -9.49 15.03 -5.05
CA ASN A 92 -9.61 15.43 -6.44
C ASN A 92 -8.36 16.18 -6.93
N TRP A 93 -7.20 15.76 -6.46
CA TRP A 93 -5.93 16.32 -6.94
C TRP A 93 -5.59 15.74 -8.30
N GLU A 94 -5.07 16.57 -9.18
CA GLU A 94 -4.54 16.11 -10.46
C GLU A 94 -3.25 15.34 -10.22
N LYS A 95 -2.98 14.36 -11.11
CA LYS A 95 -1.75 13.60 -11.04
C LYS A 95 -0.53 14.53 -11.16
N GLY A 96 0.33 14.46 -10.17
CA GLY A 96 1.57 15.23 -10.16
C GLY A 96 2.73 14.48 -10.80
N PRO A 97 3.93 15.04 -10.76
CA PRO A 97 5.13 14.37 -11.26
C PRO A 97 5.44 13.10 -10.43
N ASP A 98 6.11 12.14 -11.05
CA ASP A 98 6.49 10.89 -10.38
C ASP A 98 7.56 11.10 -9.30
N ILE A 99 8.35 12.17 -9.43
CA ILE A 99 9.41 12.48 -8.48
C ILE A 99 9.23 13.94 -8.04
N GLY A 100 9.19 14.11 -6.71
CA GLY A 100 9.00 15.44 -6.11
C GLY A 100 7.58 15.94 -6.26
N GLY A 101 7.38 17.20 -5.90
CA GLY A 101 6.08 17.84 -5.99
C GLY A 101 5.17 17.53 -4.80
N LYS A 102 4.01 18.19 -4.81
CA LYS A 102 3.05 18.18 -3.72
C LYS A 102 2.49 16.79 -3.42
N ASN A 103 2.08 16.09 -4.49
CA ASN A 103 1.44 14.77 -4.33
C ASN A 103 2.41 13.76 -3.72
N GLU A 104 3.63 13.74 -4.26
CA GLU A 104 4.65 12.80 -3.82
C GLU A 104 5.10 13.09 -2.39
N ASN A 105 5.29 14.36 -2.07
CA ASN A 105 5.68 14.75 -0.70
C ASN A 105 4.59 14.38 0.30
N HIS A 106 3.34 14.62 -0.03
CA HIS A 106 2.20 14.26 0.83
C HIS A 106 2.15 12.74 1.05
N ALA A 107 2.27 11.96 -0.03
CA ALA A 107 2.22 10.51 0.05
C ALA A 107 3.36 9.95 0.91
N ASN A 108 4.57 10.49 0.75
CA ASN A 108 5.73 10.06 1.54
C ASN A 108 5.57 10.38 3.02
N ILE A 109 5.11 11.59 3.35
CA ILE A 109 4.90 12.00 4.74
C ILE A 109 3.83 11.14 5.39
N GLU A 110 2.70 10.97 4.72
CA GLU A 110 1.58 10.20 5.27
C GLU A 110 1.93 8.72 5.40
N ALA A 111 2.66 8.15 4.43
CA ALA A 111 3.10 6.76 4.52
C ALA A 111 3.99 6.55 5.76
N GLY A 112 4.89 7.48 6.06
CA GLY A 112 5.71 7.42 7.25
C GLY A 112 4.89 7.44 8.54
N ILE A 113 3.91 8.33 8.60
CA ILE A 113 3.01 8.45 9.76
C ILE A 113 2.18 7.17 9.93
N ILE A 114 1.62 6.66 8.83
CA ILE A 114 0.84 5.42 8.82
C ILE A 114 1.65 4.26 9.39
N MET A 115 2.87 4.08 8.90
CA MET A 115 3.72 2.97 9.36
C MET A 115 4.04 3.08 10.84
N LYS A 116 4.34 4.28 11.32
CA LYS A 116 4.64 4.51 12.73
C LYS A 116 3.43 4.18 13.61
N GLU A 117 2.25 4.63 13.22
CA GLU A 117 1.03 4.39 13.98
C GLU A 117 0.63 2.90 13.94
N PHE A 118 0.76 2.27 12.78
CA PHE A 118 0.43 0.86 12.64
C PHE A 118 1.33 -0.01 13.52
N GLN A 119 2.63 0.22 13.51
CA GLN A 119 3.57 -0.53 14.33
C GLN A 119 3.29 -0.36 15.82
N LYS A 120 2.89 0.84 16.22
CA LYS A 120 2.54 1.11 17.61
C LYS A 120 1.28 0.38 18.03
N GLN A 121 0.27 0.37 17.18
CA GLN A 121 -1.01 -0.27 17.46
C GLN A 121 -0.94 -1.80 17.38
N PHE A 122 -0.14 -2.32 16.45
CA PHE A 122 -0.02 -3.76 16.19
C PHE A 122 1.41 -4.24 16.46
N ASN A 123 1.92 -3.95 17.65
CA ASN A 123 3.31 -4.27 18.01
C ASN A 123 3.58 -5.78 18.05
N THR A 124 2.55 -6.61 18.15
CA THR A 124 2.69 -8.07 18.08
C THR A 124 3.16 -8.55 16.70
N PHE A 125 3.03 -7.74 15.67
CA PHE A 125 3.46 -8.08 14.31
C PHE A 125 4.90 -7.68 14.01
N GLU A 126 5.63 -7.12 14.97
CA GLU A 126 6.97 -6.59 14.73
C GLU A 126 7.91 -7.62 14.10
N ASP A 127 7.93 -8.85 14.62
CA ASP A 127 8.82 -9.88 14.09
C ASP A 127 8.52 -10.20 12.63
N VAL A 128 7.24 -10.31 12.28
CA VAL A 128 6.81 -10.59 10.91
C VAL A 128 7.18 -9.43 9.98
N LEU A 129 7.01 -8.19 10.46
CA LEU A 129 7.32 -7.00 9.65
C LEU A 129 8.79 -6.95 9.27
N TYR A 130 9.67 -7.38 10.15
CA TYR A 130 11.12 -7.32 9.93
C TYR A 130 11.72 -8.68 9.54
N GLY A 131 10.88 -9.66 9.18
CA GLY A 131 11.35 -10.96 8.72
C GLY A 131 11.95 -11.84 9.80
N LYS A 132 11.62 -11.59 11.05
CA LYS A 132 12.08 -12.39 12.20
C LYS A 132 10.96 -13.28 12.66
N ASP A 133 10.89 -14.46 12.14
CA ASP A 133 9.84 -15.42 12.51
C ASP A 133 10.16 -16.18 13.78
#